data_6ed50fd2f42bbdad44b518a4a816ed1f
#
_entry.id   6ed50fd2f42bbdad44b518a4a816ed1f
#
_cell.length_a   1.000
_cell.length_b   1.000
_cell.length_c   1.000
_cell.angle_alpha   90.00
_cell.angle_beta   90.00
_cell.angle_gamma   90.00
#
_symmetry.space_group_name_H-M   'P 1'
#
loop_
_entity.id
_entity.type
_entity.pdbx_description
1 polymer ?
#
loop_
_entity_poly.entity_id
_entity_poly.type
_entity_poly.pdbx_seq_one_letter_code
_entity_poly.pdbx_strand_id
1 'polypeptide(L)'
;MDLTKQFFKYVSQNIFGLLGTSCYILADTYFIAQAAGTDGVTLLNLCLPIYNFIFAIGSMIALGSATRYAIAKAQNDARGQRYFSNAILCAVLASIPWMLAGVFAPGALLRLMGGDAGIVTLGIPYARIFLLFTPFFMCNYIVSAFVRNDGDPSLAMVATLSGSLFNVVFDYIFMFPLGLGLAGAALATAVSPIISIAICSRHFLKKENTLQFVRQLPSARLLAQSCQLGISGFVGELSSGVTTTVFNFLLLGLAGNVGVAAYGVVANFALVATAIFNGCLLYTSPSPRDGATS
;
A
#
# COMPACT_ATOMS: atom_id res chain seq x y z
N MET A 1 -25.78 -19.31 -7.94
CA MET A 1 -24.61 -19.08 -8.82
C MET A 1 -23.61 -20.16 -8.45
N ASP A 2 -23.03 -20.86 -9.43
CA ASP A 2 -22.14 -21.98 -9.20
C ASP A 2 -20.92 -21.52 -8.36
N LEU A 3 -20.59 -22.26 -7.31
CA LEU A 3 -19.50 -21.94 -6.37
C LEU A 3 -18.17 -21.76 -7.12
N THR A 4 -17.96 -22.56 -8.13
CA THR A 4 -16.79 -22.51 -9.02
C THR A 4 -16.70 -21.20 -9.79
N LYS A 5 -17.84 -20.68 -10.31
CA LYS A 5 -17.87 -19.39 -11.01
C LYS A 5 -17.57 -18.21 -10.06
N GLN A 6 -18.06 -18.27 -8.83
CA GLN A 6 -17.74 -17.26 -7.82
C GLN A 6 -16.25 -17.30 -7.46
N PHE A 7 -15.70 -18.49 -7.29
CA PHE A 7 -14.27 -18.70 -7.04
C PHE A 7 -13.42 -18.04 -8.11
N PHE A 8 -13.58 -18.43 -9.38
CA PHE A 8 -12.79 -17.86 -10.47
C PHE A 8 -12.99 -16.36 -10.63
N LYS A 9 -14.19 -15.83 -10.39
CA LYS A 9 -14.46 -14.41 -10.43
C LYS A 9 -13.63 -13.65 -9.38
N TYR A 10 -13.62 -14.09 -8.13
CA TYR A 10 -12.90 -13.39 -7.05
C TYR A 10 -11.39 -13.54 -7.16
N VAL A 11 -10.90 -14.70 -7.51
CA VAL A 11 -9.47 -14.95 -7.74
C VAL A 11 -8.96 -14.09 -8.90
N SER A 12 -9.65 -14.09 -10.04
CA SER A 12 -9.25 -13.24 -11.18
C SER A 12 -9.27 -11.76 -10.83
N GLN A 13 -10.28 -11.27 -10.10
CA GLN A 13 -10.36 -9.88 -9.68
C GLN A 13 -9.19 -9.49 -8.77
N ASN A 14 -8.78 -10.34 -7.83
CA ASN A 14 -7.63 -10.10 -6.98
C ASN A 14 -6.32 -10.09 -7.78
N ILE A 15 -6.14 -11.07 -8.67
CA ILE A 15 -4.95 -11.15 -9.54
C ILE A 15 -4.86 -9.90 -10.43
N PHE A 16 -5.94 -9.48 -11.08
CA PHE A 16 -5.94 -8.29 -11.93
C PHE A 16 -5.64 -7.02 -11.13
N GLY A 17 -6.19 -6.89 -9.91
CA GLY A 17 -5.86 -5.75 -9.03
C GLY A 17 -4.38 -5.68 -8.69
N LEU A 18 -3.78 -6.81 -8.32
CA LEU A 18 -2.35 -6.90 -7.97
C LEU A 18 -1.44 -6.73 -9.18
N LEU A 19 -1.82 -7.30 -10.35
CA LEU A 19 -1.10 -7.07 -11.60
C LEU A 19 -1.12 -5.60 -12.01
N GLY A 20 -2.26 -4.93 -11.86
CA GLY A 20 -2.35 -3.49 -12.11
C GLY A 20 -1.37 -2.69 -11.24
N THR A 21 -1.27 -3.06 -9.95
CA THR A 21 -0.29 -2.48 -9.03
C THR A 21 1.15 -2.74 -9.49
N SER A 22 1.47 -3.96 -9.89
CA SER A 22 2.81 -4.30 -10.39
C SER A 22 3.16 -3.56 -11.68
N CYS A 23 2.19 -3.42 -12.59
CA CYS A 23 2.39 -2.69 -13.85
C CYS A 23 2.68 -1.21 -13.62
N TYR A 24 1.99 -0.55 -12.67
CA TYR A 24 2.29 0.86 -12.42
C TYR A 24 3.67 1.05 -11.78
N ILE A 25 4.10 0.14 -10.88
CA ILE A 25 5.44 0.21 -10.29
C ILE A 25 6.53 0.10 -11.37
N LEU A 26 6.34 -0.78 -12.36
CA LEU A 26 7.26 -0.90 -13.50
C LEU A 26 7.26 0.38 -14.36
N ALA A 27 6.09 0.96 -14.62
CA ALA A 27 5.97 2.20 -15.39
C ALA A 27 6.62 3.39 -14.66
N ASP A 28 6.35 3.53 -13.34
CA ASP A 28 6.97 4.56 -12.49
C ASP A 28 8.50 4.43 -12.50
N THR A 29 9.03 3.21 -12.31
CA THR A 29 10.47 2.94 -12.41
C THR A 29 11.04 3.33 -13.78
N TYR A 30 10.33 3.04 -14.86
CA TYR A 30 10.73 3.40 -16.21
C TYR A 30 10.78 4.93 -16.41
N PHE A 31 9.75 5.66 -16.01
CA PHE A 31 9.72 7.12 -16.13
C PHE A 31 10.78 7.79 -15.25
N ILE A 32 11.00 7.29 -14.05
CA ILE A 32 12.06 7.76 -13.14
C ILE A 32 13.44 7.52 -13.77
N ALA A 33 13.68 6.35 -14.38
CA ALA A 33 14.92 6.05 -15.08
C ALA A 33 15.14 6.99 -16.29
N GLN A 34 14.08 7.35 -17.01
CA GLN A 34 14.14 8.31 -18.11
C GLN A 34 14.46 9.73 -17.63
N ALA A 35 13.91 10.14 -16.49
CA ALA A 35 14.06 11.51 -16.00
C ALA A 35 15.38 11.75 -15.24
N ALA A 36 15.87 10.77 -14.48
CA ALA A 36 17.00 10.92 -13.57
C ALA A 36 18.04 9.78 -13.66
N GLY A 37 17.93 8.92 -14.66
CA GLY A 37 18.90 7.85 -14.90
C GLY A 37 19.01 6.87 -13.73
N THR A 38 20.23 6.35 -13.53
CA THR A 38 20.54 5.40 -12.43
C THR A 38 20.32 5.98 -11.06
N ASP A 39 20.55 7.28 -10.86
CA ASP A 39 20.40 7.95 -9.56
C ASP A 39 18.93 8.01 -9.13
N GLY A 40 18.01 8.24 -10.09
CA GLY A 40 16.58 8.18 -9.81
C GLY A 40 16.11 6.79 -9.40
N VAL A 41 16.55 5.75 -10.10
CA VAL A 41 16.23 4.35 -9.74
C VAL A 41 16.84 3.97 -8.40
N THR A 42 18.07 4.40 -8.13
CA THR A 42 18.73 4.20 -6.83
C THR A 42 17.93 4.86 -5.71
N LEU A 43 17.51 6.12 -5.89
CA LEU A 43 16.67 6.83 -4.93
C LEU A 43 15.38 6.05 -4.64
N LEU A 44 14.68 5.59 -5.67
CA LEU A 44 13.46 4.80 -5.53
C LEU A 44 13.70 3.57 -4.65
N ASN A 45 14.77 2.81 -4.95
CA ASN A 45 15.12 1.61 -4.19
C ASN A 45 15.52 1.90 -2.74
N LEU A 46 16.21 3.00 -2.47
CA LEU A 46 16.52 3.43 -1.11
C LEU A 46 15.27 3.89 -0.32
N CYS A 47 14.22 4.31 -1.02
CA CYS A 47 12.94 4.63 -0.39
C CYS A 47 12.08 3.40 -0.08
N LEU A 48 12.27 2.26 -0.79
CA LEU A 48 11.45 1.05 -0.63
C LEU A 48 11.36 0.55 0.82
N PRO A 49 12.46 0.49 1.63
CA PRO A 49 12.37 0.07 3.03
C PRO A 49 11.43 0.95 3.86
N ILE A 50 11.47 2.26 3.63
CA ILE A 50 10.59 3.23 4.31
C ILE A 50 9.13 2.96 3.90
N TYR A 51 8.87 2.73 2.61
CA TYR A 51 7.56 2.37 2.09
C TYR A 51 7.02 1.09 2.72
N ASN A 52 7.83 0.03 2.71
CA ASN A 52 7.45 -1.26 3.26
C ASN A 52 7.12 -1.17 4.76
N PHE A 53 7.84 -0.35 5.52
CA PHE A 53 7.54 -0.15 6.94
C PHE A 53 6.21 0.59 7.15
N ILE A 54 5.93 1.64 6.37
CA ILE A 54 4.65 2.36 6.40
C ILE A 54 3.51 1.42 6.01
N PHE A 55 3.69 0.63 4.95
CA PHE A 55 2.71 -0.33 4.48
C PHE A 55 2.52 -1.50 5.44
N ALA A 56 3.57 -1.94 6.13
CA ALA A 56 3.46 -2.95 7.19
C ALA A 56 2.49 -2.52 8.29
N ILE A 57 2.62 -1.29 8.77
CA ILE A 57 1.70 -0.74 9.78
C ILE A 57 0.27 -0.61 9.20
N GLY A 58 0.15 -0.06 8.00
CA GLY A 58 -1.13 0.12 7.31
C GLY A 58 -1.85 -1.20 7.06
N SER A 59 -1.15 -2.21 6.54
CA SER A 59 -1.70 -3.55 6.26
C SER A 59 -2.09 -4.28 7.53
N MET A 60 -1.30 -4.20 8.60
CA MET A 60 -1.64 -4.78 9.90
C MET A 60 -2.96 -4.23 10.43
N ILE A 61 -3.12 -2.91 10.45
CA ILE A 61 -4.36 -2.27 10.90
C ILE A 61 -5.52 -2.65 9.97
N ALA A 62 -5.31 -2.60 8.66
CA ALA A 62 -6.35 -2.86 7.66
C ALA A 62 -6.86 -4.30 7.72
N LEU A 63 -5.96 -5.29 7.57
CA LEU A 63 -6.32 -6.71 7.55
C LEU A 63 -6.92 -7.15 8.87
N GLY A 64 -6.29 -6.78 9.98
CA GLY A 64 -6.77 -7.17 11.30
C GLY A 64 -8.13 -6.58 11.64
N SER A 65 -8.34 -5.28 11.38
CA SER A 65 -9.62 -4.62 11.65
C SER A 65 -10.72 -5.10 10.70
N ALA A 66 -10.43 -5.30 9.42
CA ALA A 66 -11.39 -5.80 8.45
C ALA A 66 -11.81 -7.26 8.75
N THR A 67 -10.88 -8.09 9.24
CA THR A 67 -11.20 -9.45 9.71
C THR A 67 -12.10 -9.42 10.96
N ARG A 68 -11.78 -8.58 11.94
CA ARG A 68 -12.64 -8.39 13.13
C ARG A 68 -14.04 -7.90 12.76
N TYR A 69 -14.12 -6.96 11.83
CA TYR A 69 -15.39 -6.49 11.29
C TYR A 69 -16.18 -7.64 10.64
N ALA A 70 -15.55 -8.45 9.79
CA ALA A 70 -16.20 -9.56 9.10
C ALA A 70 -16.75 -10.61 10.10
N ILE A 71 -15.98 -10.93 11.15
CA ILE A 71 -16.41 -11.82 12.25
C ILE A 71 -17.61 -11.23 12.97
N ALA A 72 -17.53 -9.95 13.38
CA ALA A 72 -18.62 -9.27 14.08
C ALA A 72 -19.89 -9.19 13.22
N LYS A 73 -19.75 -8.91 11.93
CA LYS A 73 -20.86 -8.91 10.96
C LYS A 73 -21.53 -10.28 10.86
N ALA A 74 -20.74 -11.35 10.78
CA ALA A 74 -21.27 -12.73 10.74
C ALA A 74 -22.02 -13.11 12.01
N GLN A 75 -21.65 -12.53 13.15
CA GLN A 75 -22.29 -12.73 14.47
C GLN A 75 -23.45 -11.73 14.75
N ASN A 76 -23.78 -10.86 13.78
CA ASN A 76 -24.73 -9.75 13.96
C ASN A 76 -24.38 -8.81 15.14
N ASP A 77 -23.09 -8.65 15.44
CA ASP A 77 -22.61 -7.77 16.51
C ASP A 77 -22.44 -6.33 16.00
N ALA A 78 -23.25 -5.42 16.52
CA ALA A 78 -23.20 -3.99 16.17
C ALA A 78 -21.83 -3.33 16.46
N ARG A 79 -21.00 -3.95 17.30
CA ARG A 79 -19.64 -3.48 17.58
C ARG A 79 -18.70 -3.54 16.37
N GLY A 80 -19.08 -4.30 15.33
CA GLY A 80 -18.32 -4.38 14.09
C GLY A 80 -17.99 -2.99 13.48
N GLN A 81 -18.93 -2.06 13.53
CA GLN A 81 -18.77 -0.70 13.01
C GLN A 81 -17.63 0.09 13.69
N ARG A 82 -17.37 -0.21 14.97
CA ARG A 82 -16.30 0.43 15.72
C ARG A 82 -14.91 0.09 15.19
N TYR A 83 -14.72 -1.10 14.62
CA TYR A 83 -13.42 -1.49 14.04
C TYR A 83 -13.05 -0.64 12.83
N PHE A 84 -14.01 -0.31 11.95
CA PHE A 84 -13.78 0.57 10.82
C PHE A 84 -13.32 1.96 11.25
N SER A 85 -14.12 2.60 12.11
CA SER A 85 -13.82 3.95 12.59
C SER A 85 -12.50 4.00 13.36
N ASN A 86 -12.24 2.98 14.21
CA ASN A 86 -10.99 2.90 14.98
C ASN A 86 -9.79 2.70 14.07
N ALA A 87 -9.90 1.89 13.02
CA ALA A 87 -8.83 1.65 12.06
C ALA A 87 -8.40 2.95 11.36
N ILE A 88 -9.37 3.71 10.83
CA ILE A 88 -9.10 5.01 10.18
C ILE A 88 -8.42 5.99 11.16
N LEU A 89 -8.97 6.14 12.37
CA LEU A 89 -8.40 7.05 13.37
C LEU A 89 -6.97 6.64 13.77
N CYS A 90 -6.74 5.35 14.02
CA CYS A 90 -5.42 4.84 14.38
C CYS A 90 -4.41 4.97 13.23
N ALA A 91 -4.83 4.77 11.98
CA ALA A 91 -3.95 4.96 10.82
C ALA A 91 -3.53 6.43 10.65
N VAL A 92 -4.49 7.37 10.81
CA VAL A 92 -4.18 8.80 10.77
C VAL A 92 -3.20 9.17 11.90
N LEU A 93 -3.40 8.68 13.11
CA LEU A 93 -2.47 8.92 14.22
C LEU A 93 -1.10 8.29 13.98
N ALA A 94 -1.05 7.06 13.46
CA ALA A 94 0.20 6.36 13.14
C ALA A 94 0.97 7.02 11.98
N SER A 95 0.31 7.79 11.13
CA SER A 95 0.94 8.53 10.04
C SER A 95 1.61 9.84 10.49
N ILE A 96 1.23 10.41 11.65
CA ILE A 96 1.76 11.69 12.13
C ILE A 96 3.29 11.70 12.24
N PRO A 97 3.96 10.70 12.84
CA PRO A 97 5.44 10.68 12.91
C PRO A 97 6.09 10.73 11.52
N TRP A 98 5.50 10.05 10.53
CA TRP A 98 6.00 10.05 9.15
C TRP A 98 5.81 11.39 8.47
N MET A 99 4.68 12.04 8.68
CA MET A 99 4.43 13.41 8.18
C MET A 99 5.45 14.40 8.79
N LEU A 100 5.68 14.31 10.10
CA LEU A 100 6.68 15.14 10.76
C LEU A 100 8.09 14.90 10.22
N ALA A 101 8.45 13.64 10.01
CA ALA A 101 9.72 13.27 9.37
C ALA A 101 9.83 13.84 7.95
N GLY A 102 8.75 13.83 7.17
CA GLY A 102 8.67 14.42 5.82
C GLY A 102 8.86 15.93 5.82
N VAL A 103 8.35 16.63 6.86
CA VAL A 103 8.53 18.09 7.00
C VAL A 103 9.95 18.44 7.44
N PHE A 104 10.43 17.80 8.51
CA PHE A 104 11.63 18.25 9.23
C PHE A 104 12.91 17.50 8.84
N ALA A 105 12.82 16.23 8.42
CA ALA A 105 14.00 15.37 8.28
C ALA A 105 13.99 14.42 7.07
N PRO A 106 13.48 14.78 5.87
CA PRO A 106 13.45 13.85 4.73
C PRO A 106 14.87 13.42 4.31
N GLY A 107 15.82 14.34 4.31
CA GLY A 107 17.21 14.05 3.96
C GLY A 107 17.93 13.17 5.00
N ALA A 108 17.56 13.24 6.27
CA ALA A 108 18.12 12.36 7.30
C ALA A 108 17.69 10.91 7.10
N LEU A 109 16.42 10.69 6.72
CA LEU A 109 15.93 9.36 6.39
C LEU A 109 16.63 8.77 5.16
N LEU A 110 16.83 9.56 4.10
CA LEU A 110 17.55 9.10 2.91
C LEU A 110 19.02 8.75 3.22
N ARG A 111 19.71 9.53 4.07
CA ARG A 111 21.06 9.20 4.54
C ARG A 111 21.09 7.92 5.36
N LEU A 112 20.08 7.72 6.21
CA LEU A 112 19.97 6.48 7.00
C LEU A 112 19.84 5.24 6.11
N MET A 113 19.18 5.39 4.94
CA MET A 113 19.06 4.31 3.95
C MET A 113 20.28 4.15 3.05
N GLY A 114 21.34 4.93 3.27
CA GLY A 114 22.60 4.82 2.54
C GLY A 114 22.74 5.77 1.35
N GLY A 115 21.87 6.75 1.20
CA GLY A 115 21.97 7.77 0.14
C GLY A 115 23.19 8.67 0.31
N ASP A 116 23.96 8.83 -0.75
CA ASP A 116 25.04 9.81 -0.84
C ASP A 116 24.49 11.25 -0.95
N ALA A 117 25.37 12.26 -0.93
CA ALA A 117 24.96 13.66 -0.94
C ALA A 117 24.17 14.03 -2.20
N GLY A 118 24.50 13.44 -3.36
CA GLY A 118 23.80 13.64 -4.64
C GLY A 118 22.38 13.09 -4.60
N ILE A 119 22.25 11.80 -4.23
CA ILE A 119 20.97 11.12 -4.10
C ILE A 119 20.07 11.80 -3.07
N VAL A 120 20.63 12.24 -1.93
CA VAL A 120 19.88 12.94 -0.88
C VAL A 120 19.33 14.26 -1.43
N THR A 121 20.15 15.07 -2.10
CA THR A 121 19.71 16.36 -2.66
C THR A 121 18.61 16.17 -3.70
N LEU A 122 18.76 15.18 -4.58
CA LEU A 122 17.78 14.82 -5.60
C LEU A 122 16.47 14.29 -4.97
N GLY A 123 16.58 13.53 -3.87
CA GLY A 123 15.48 12.79 -3.28
C GLY A 123 14.65 13.54 -2.24
N ILE A 124 15.13 14.66 -1.68
CA ILE A 124 14.39 15.41 -0.66
C ILE A 124 12.96 15.78 -1.10
N PRO A 125 12.71 16.35 -2.30
CA PRO A 125 11.35 16.68 -2.73
C PRO A 125 10.47 15.43 -2.85
N TYR A 126 11.01 14.34 -3.40
CA TYR A 126 10.33 13.06 -3.56
C TYR A 126 9.91 12.48 -2.20
N ALA A 127 10.86 12.29 -1.29
CA ALA A 127 10.62 11.73 0.04
C ALA A 127 9.65 12.61 0.86
N ARG A 128 9.77 13.93 0.78
CA ARG A 128 8.87 14.87 1.46
C ARG A 128 7.42 14.67 1.04
N ILE A 129 7.15 14.66 -0.27
CA ILE A 129 5.80 14.48 -0.80
C ILE A 129 5.24 13.13 -0.35
N PHE A 130 5.98 12.04 -0.53
CA PHE A 130 5.53 10.72 -0.14
C PHE A 130 5.19 10.64 1.35
N LEU A 131 6.07 11.14 2.23
CA LEU A 131 5.86 11.08 3.68
C LEU A 131 4.69 11.93 4.15
N LEU A 132 4.42 13.07 3.51
CA LEU A 132 3.26 13.92 3.82
C LEU A 132 1.94 13.23 3.46
N PHE A 133 1.92 12.38 2.43
CA PHE A 133 0.73 11.68 1.99
C PHE A 133 0.54 10.30 2.66
N THR A 134 1.37 9.93 3.63
CA THR A 134 1.26 8.68 4.39
C THR A 134 -0.15 8.37 4.92
N PRO A 135 -0.94 9.34 5.44
CA PRO A 135 -2.30 9.06 5.89
C PRO A 135 -3.18 8.47 4.78
N PHE A 136 -3.05 8.96 3.56
CA PHE A 136 -3.85 8.48 2.43
C PHE A 136 -3.44 7.08 2.01
N PHE A 137 -2.15 6.74 2.04
CA PHE A 137 -1.68 5.38 1.79
C PHE A 137 -2.28 4.38 2.81
N MET A 138 -2.16 4.68 4.11
CA MET A 138 -2.70 3.82 5.16
C MET A 138 -4.22 3.72 5.09
N CYS A 139 -4.94 4.83 4.89
CA CYS A 139 -6.39 4.83 4.76
C CYS A 139 -6.88 4.06 3.53
N ASN A 140 -6.13 4.11 2.41
CA ASN A 140 -6.47 3.34 1.22
C ASN A 140 -6.46 1.83 1.47
N TYR A 141 -5.45 1.31 2.20
CA TYR A 141 -5.43 -0.09 2.62
C TYR A 141 -6.67 -0.46 3.44
N ILE A 142 -7.04 0.40 4.41
CA ILE A 142 -8.19 0.16 5.29
C ILE A 142 -9.48 0.18 4.48
N VAL A 143 -9.74 1.25 3.74
CA VAL A 143 -11.00 1.41 2.98
C VAL A 143 -11.16 0.26 1.96
N SER A 144 -10.09 -0.10 1.24
CA SER A 144 -10.13 -1.21 0.28
C SER A 144 -10.40 -2.55 0.95
N ALA A 145 -9.78 -2.84 2.12
CA ALA A 145 -10.01 -4.08 2.85
C ALA A 145 -11.44 -4.17 3.39
N PHE A 146 -11.97 -3.08 3.93
CA PHE A 146 -13.34 -3.06 4.47
C PHE A 146 -14.40 -3.15 3.37
N VAL A 147 -14.26 -2.42 2.25
CA VAL A 147 -15.17 -2.52 1.11
C VAL A 147 -15.21 -3.94 0.54
N ARG A 148 -14.04 -4.60 0.44
CA ARG A 148 -13.93 -6.00 0.02
C ARG A 148 -14.67 -6.93 0.97
N ASN A 149 -14.48 -6.77 2.28
CA ASN A 149 -15.09 -7.61 3.30
C ASN A 149 -16.58 -7.28 3.54
N ASP A 150 -17.03 -6.10 3.14
CA ASP A 150 -18.45 -5.73 3.19
C ASP A 150 -19.26 -6.26 2.00
N GLY A 151 -18.59 -6.96 1.07
CA GLY A 151 -19.23 -7.68 -0.04
C GLY A 151 -19.07 -7.03 -1.41
N ASP A 152 -18.19 -6.04 -1.57
CA ASP A 152 -17.95 -5.36 -2.85
C ASP A 152 -16.48 -5.45 -3.31
N PRO A 153 -15.93 -6.68 -3.48
CA PRO A 153 -14.55 -6.85 -3.94
C PRO A 153 -14.33 -6.31 -5.36
N SER A 154 -15.38 -6.27 -6.18
CA SER A 154 -15.32 -5.72 -7.54
C SER A 154 -15.03 -4.22 -7.52
N LEU A 155 -15.66 -3.47 -6.62
CA LEU A 155 -15.41 -2.05 -6.48
C LEU A 155 -14.00 -1.77 -5.95
N ALA A 156 -13.53 -2.57 -4.97
CA ALA A 156 -12.17 -2.46 -4.47
C ALA A 156 -11.12 -2.72 -5.58
N MET A 157 -11.34 -3.73 -6.44
CA MET A 157 -10.50 -3.99 -7.61
C MET A 157 -10.51 -2.80 -8.59
N VAL A 158 -11.69 -2.31 -8.97
CA VAL A 158 -11.82 -1.16 -9.88
C VAL A 158 -11.13 0.06 -9.30
N ALA A 159 -11.25 0.32 -7.99
CA ALA A 159 -10.57 1.41 -7.32
C ALA A 159 -9.04 1.29 -7.42
N THR A 160 -8.50 0.10 -7.15
CA THR A 160 -7.06 -0.18 -7.26
C THR A 160 -6.56 0.02 -8.69
N LEU A 161 -7.25 -0.56 -9.69
CA LEU A 161 -6.88 -0.43 -11.10
C LEU A 161 -6.96 1.02 -11.59
N SER A 162 -8.00 1.75 -11.19
CA SER A 162 -8.14 3.18 -11.53
C SER A 162 -7.03 4.02 -10.90
N GLY A 163 -6.66 3.76 -9.65
CA GLY A 163 -5.53 4.40 -8.99
C GLY A 163 -4.21 4.11 -9.70
N SER A 164 -3.98 2.84 -10.09
CA SER A 164 -2.79 2.43 -10.84
C SER A 164 -2.73 3.09 -12.22
N LEU A 165 -3.85 3.13 -12.94
CA LEU A 165 -3.92 3.81 -14.25
C LEU A 165 -3.69 5.31 -14.12
N PHE A 166 -4.31 5.93 -13.12
CA PHE A 166 -4.07 7.35 -12.80
C PHE A 166 -2.58 7.61 -12.55
N ASN A 167 -1.93 6.76 -11.74
CA ASN A 167 -0.51 6.90 -11.45
C ASN A 167 0.31 6.90 -12.75
N VAL A 168 0.18 5.90 -13.62
CA VAL A 168 0.94 5.80 -14.88
C VAL A 168 0.75 7.03 -15.77
N VAL A 169 -0.50 7.48 -15.94
CA VAL A 169 -0.81 8.64 -16.80
C VAL A 169 -0.24 9.92 -16.21
N PHE A 170 -0.41 10.12 -14.90
CA PHE A 170 0.01 11.36 -14.26
C PHE A 170 1.50 11.39 -13.92
N ASP A 171 2.17 10.24 -13.78
CA ASP A 171 3.64 10.18 -13.77
C ASP A 171 4.19 10.82 -15.04
N TYR A 172 3.71 10.40 -16.21
CA TYR A 172 4.13 10.99 -17.46
C TYR A 172 3.83 12.49 -17.51
N ILE A 173 2.59 12.90 -17.18
CA ILE A 173 2.15 14.30 -17.29
C ILE A 173 2.93 15.20 -16.33
N PHE A 174 3.10 14.79 -15.09
CA PHE A 174 3.77 15.62 -14.08
C PHE A 174 5.28 15.67 -14.28
N MET A 175 5.90 14.56 -14.68
CA MET A 175 7.34 14.50 -14.83
C MET A 175 7.83 15.26 -16.05
N PHE A 176 7.18 15.09 -17.21
CA PHE A 176 7.66 15.58 -18.50
C PHE A 176 6.94 16.86 -18.95
N PRO A 177 5.65 16.89 -19.31
CA PRO A 177 4.98 18.12 -19.75
C PRO A 177 5.00 19.25 -18.74
N LEU A 178 4.82 18.94 -17.44
CA LEU A 178 4.84 19.94 -16.36
C LEU A 178 6.25 20.19 -15.80
N GLY A 179 7.25 19.39 -16.18
CA GLY A 179 8.64 19.59 -15.82
C GLY A 179 8.94 19.42 -14.32
N LEU A 180 8.07 18.72 -13.57
CA LEU A 180 8.26 18.52 -12.13
C LEU A 180 9.29 17.42 -11.81
N GLY A 181 9.74 16.64 -12.82
CA GLY A 181 10.73 15.57 -12.63
C GLY A 181 10.31 14.59 -11.54
N LEU A 182 11.23 14.23 -10.64
CA LEU A 182 10.97 13.27 -9.54
C LEU A 182 9.87 13.72 -8.57
N ALA A 183 9.71 15.03 -8.35
CA ALA A 183 8.60 15.53 -7.53
C ALA A 183 7.24 15.24 -8.18
N GLY A 184 7.19 15.22 -9.52
CA GLY A 184 6.01 14.83 -10.28
C GLY A 184 5.65 13.36 -10.08
N ALA A 185 6.62 12.45 -10.13
CA ALA A 185 6.42 11.03 -9.81
C ALA A 185 5.89 10.85 -8.39
N ALA A 186 6.53 11.50 -7.40
CA ALA A 186 6.04 11.45 -6.02
C ALA A 186 4.60 11.95 -5.87
N LEU A 187 4.21 13.00 -6.60
CA LEU A 187 2.83 13.54 -6.58
C LEU A 187 1.83 12.57 -7.20
N ALA A 188 2.13 11.98 -8.35
CA ALA A 188 1.24 11.01 -8.99
C ALA A 188 1.02 9.79 -8.08
N THR A 189 2.11 9.26 -7.49
CA THR A 189 2.05 8.17 -6.52
C THR A 189 1.27 8.56 -5.26
N ALA A 190 1.44 9.78 -4.75
CA ALA A 190 0.77 10.26 -3.54
C ALA A 190 -0.73 10.53 -3.74
N VAL A 191 -1.16 10.96 -4.92
CA VAL A 191 -2.57 11.24 -5.24
C VAL A 191 -3.33 9.97 -5.63
N SER A 192 -2.67 8.96 -6.16
CA SER A 192 -3.28 7.68 -6.56
C SER A 192 -4.15 7.03 -5.47
N PRO A 193 -3.74 6.91 -4.20
CA PRO A 193 -4.59 6.41 -3.12
C PRO A 193 -5.86 7.24 -2.89
N ILE A 194 -5.80 8.55 -3.10
CA ILE A 194 -6.97 9.44 -2.96
C ILE A 194 -8.03 9.09 -4.01
N ILE A 195 -7.61 8.82 -5.25
CA ILE A 195 -8.52 8.38 -6.32
C ILE A 195 -9.15 7.03 -5.96
N SER A 196 -8.34 6.08 -5.46
CA SER A 196 -8.85 4.78 -5.01
C SER A 196 -9.86 4.93 -3.87
N ILE A 197 -9.58 5.74 -2.86
CA ILE A 197 -10.51 6.04 -1.75
C ILE A 197 -11.79 6.68 -2.27
N ALA A 198 -11.70 7.65 -3.20
CA ALA A 198 -12.86 8.32 -3.78
C ALA A 198 -13.78 7.34 -4.54
N ILE A 199 -13.20 6.38 -5.27
CA ILE A 199 -13.96 5.33 -5.95
C ILE A 199 -14.58 4.37 -4.93
N CYS A 200 -13.82 3.91 -3.94
CA CYS A 200 -14.32 3.06 -2.85
C CYS A 200 -15.44 3.74 -2.05
N SER A 201 -15.42 5.07 -1.93
CA SER A 201 -16.45 5.84 -1.22
C SER A 201 -17.84 5.69 -1.85
N ARG A 202 -17.95 5.28 -3.11
CA ARG A 202 -19.24 4.94 -3.75
C ARG A 202 -19.92 3.77 -3.04
N HIS A 203 -19.18 2.89 -2.35
CA HIS A 203 -19.76 1.80 -1.56
C HIS A 203 -20.71 2.32 -0.49
N PHE A 204 -20.36 3.44 0.16
CA PHE A 204 -21.19 4.05 1.22
C PHE A 204 -22.55 4.57 0.71
N LEU A 205 -22.70 4.76 -0.59
CA LEU A 205 -23.97 5.18 -1.22
C LEU A 205 -24.85 3.99 -1.63
N LYS A 206 -24.34 2.75 -1.56
CA LYS A 206 -25.10 1.56 -1.91
C LYS A 206 -26.06 1.15 -0.78
N LYS A 207 -27.23 0.60 -1.16
CA LYS A 207 -28.21 0.08 -0.18
C LYS A 207 -27.72 -1.13 0.60
N GLU A 208 -26.78 -1.87 0.01
CA GLU A 208 -26.17 -3.08 0.59
C GLU A 208 -25.03 -2.74 1.56
N ASN A 209 -24.63 -1.49 1.63
CA ASN A 209 -23.59 -1.02 2.53
C ASN A 209 -23.96 -1.23 3.99
N THR A 210 -23.10 -1.91 4.71
CA THR A 210 -23.24 -2.08 6.17
C THR A 210 -22.16 -1.33 6.94
N LEU A 211 -21.21 -0.66 6.25
CA LEU A 211 -20.16 0.15 6.87
C LEU A 211 -20.70 1.51 7.27
N GLN A 212 -20.49 1.88 8.54
CA GLN A 212 -20.82 3.20 9.04
C GLN A 212 -19.65 3.76 9.84
N PHE A 213 -19.39 5.05 9.68
CA PHE A 213 -18.42 5.73 10.51
C PHE A 213 -19.07 6.12 11.85
N VAL A 214 -18.64 5.46 12.92
CA VAL A 214 -19.11 5.73 14.29
C VAL A 214 -18.19 6.74 14.94
N ARG A 215 -18.74 7.84 15.41
CA ARG A 215 -17.96 8.85 16.14
C ARG A 215 -17.50 8.28 17.49
N GLN A 216 -16.20 8.07 17.62
CA GLN A 216 -15.57 7.52 18.81
C GLN A 216 -14.15 8.04 18.97
N LEU A 217 -13.59 7.96 20.17
CA LEU A 217 -12.17 8.17 20.40
C LEU A 217 -11.36 6.94 19.97
N PRO A 218 -10.11 7.11 19.54
CA PRO A 218 -9.22 5.98 19.25
C PRO A 218 -9.09 5.06 20.46
N SER A 219 -9.30 3.76 20.23
CA SER A 219 -9.25 2.76 21.28
C SER A 219 -8.06 1.83 21.10
N ALA A 220 -7.10 1.89 22.02
CA ALA A 220 -5.95 1.00 22.02
C ALA A 220 -6.35 -0.48 22.15
N ARG A 221 -7.46 -0.78 22.87
CA ARG A 221 -7.96 -2.15 23.00
C ARG A 221 -8.44 -2.71 21.66
N LEU A 222 -9.23 -1.94 20.88
CA LEU A 222 -9.69 -2.36 19.56
C LEU A 222 -8.51 -2.49 18.60
N LEU A 223 -7.53 -1.57 18.68
CA LEU A 223 -6.31 -1.65 17.88
C LEU A 223 -5.51 -2.91 18.20
N ALA A 224 -5.26 -3.23 19.48
CA ALA A 224 -4.54 -4.43 19.88
C ALA A 224 -5.23 -5.71 19.39
N GLN A 225 -6.57 -5.78 19.51
CA GLN A 225 -7.36 -6.90 18.99
C GLN A 225 -7.24 -7.04 17.47
N SER A 226 -7.17 -5.93 16.75
CA SER A 226 -6.95 -5.92 15.28
C SER A 226 -5.53 -6.36 14.95
N CYS A 227 -4.52 -5.81 15.63
CA CYS A 227 -3.11 -6.15 15.39
C CYS A 227 -2.84 -7.65 15.57
N GLN A 228 -3.49 -8.33 16.52
CA GLN A 228 -3.37 -9.78 16.70
C GLN A 228 -3.71 -10.58 15.44
N LEU A 229 -4.73 -10.17 14.68
CA LEU A 229 -5.12 -10.83 13.44
C LEU A 229 -4.36 -10.28 12.22
N GLY A 230 -3.88 -9.04 12.30
CA GLY A 230 -3.16 -8.38 11.21
C GLY A 230 -1.65 -8.60 11.24
N ILE A 231 -1.10 -9.28 12.24
CA ILE A 231 0.35 -9.48 12.41
C ILE A 231 1.02 -10.14 11.19
N SER A 232 0.30 -11.02 10.50
CA SER A 232 0.81 -11.69 9.28
C SER A 232 1.08 -10.69 8.16
N GLY A 233 0.20 -9.70 7.96
CA GLY A 233 0.41 -8.63 7.00
C GLY A 233 1.63 -7.76 7.35
N PHE A 234 1.76 -7.41 8.63
CA PHE A 234 2.93 -6.66 9.13
C PHE A 234 4.23 -7.42 8.87
N VAL A 235 4.31 -8.69 9.26
CA VAL A 235 5.51 -9.51 9.08
C VAL A 235 5.86 -9.68 7.60
N GLY A 236 4.87 -9.86 6.73
CA GLY A 236 5.09 -9.97 5.28
C GLY A 236 5.75 -8.73 4.69
N GLU A 237 5.17 -7.56 4.92
CA GLU A 237 5.71 -6.28 4.41
C GLU A 237 7.06 -5.93 5.07
N LEU A 238 7.20 -6.16 6.39
CA LEU A 238 8.45 -5.92 7.10
C LEU A 238 9.57 -6.83 6.59
N SER A 239 9.29 -8.12 6.36
CA SER A 239 10.27 -9.06 5.80
C SER A 239 10.75 -8.63 4.42
N SER A 240 9.84 -8.16 3.57
CA SER A 240 10.18 -7.58 2.27
C SER A 240 11.08 -6.36 2.41
N GLY A 241 10.74 -5.44 3.33
CA GLY A 241 11.53 -4.24 3.62
C GLY A 241 12.93 -4.56 4.15
N VAL A 242 13.03 -5.49 5.09
CA VAL A 242 14.33 -5.93 5.64
C VAL A 242 15.18 -6.56 4.56
N THR A 243 14.62 -7.46 3.75
CA THR A 243 15.33 -8.09 2.63
C THR A 243 15.87 -7.05 1.67
N THR A 244 15.01 -6.11 1.22
CA THR A 244 15.42 -5.02 0.32
C THR A 244 16.52 -4.17 0.93
N THR A 245 16.42 -3.83 2.21
CA THR A 245 17.43 -3.04 2.92
C THR A 245 18.78 -3.73 2.93
N VAL A 246 18.82 -5.02 3.33
CA VAL A 246 20.05 -5.81 3.38
C VAL A 246 20.69 -5.92 2.00
N PHE A 247 19.91 -6.23 0.97
CA PHE A 247 20.43 -6.29 -0.40
C PHE A 247 20.94 -4.94 -0.88
N ASN A 248 20.22 -3.83 -0.61
CA ASN A 248 20.67 -2.49 -0.97
C ASN A 248 22.03 -2.15 -0.32
N PHE A 249 22.21 -2.39 0.98
CA PHE A 249 23.49 -2.13 1.66
C PHE A 249 24.63 -2.99 1.12
N LEU A 250 24.37 -4.28 0.87
CA LEU A 250 25.39 -5.18 0.29
C LEU A 250 25.79 -4.71 -1.12
N LEU A 251 24.82 -4.35 -1.95
CA LEU A 251 25.07 -3.93 -3.33
C LEU A 251 25.69 -2.53 -3.42
N LEU A 252 25.33 -1.62 -2.49
CA LEU A 252 26.04 -0.34 -2.38
C LEU A 252 27.54 -0.54 -2.11
N GLY A 253 27.89 -1.49 -1.22
CA GLY A 253 29.29 -1.81 -0.91
C GLY A 253 30.04 -2.52 -2.04
N LEU A 254 29.35 -3.34 -2.85
CA LEU A 254 29.96 -4.14 -3.92
C LEU A 254 30.04 -3.44 -5.27
N ALA A 255 28.99 -2.74 -5.67
CA ALA A 255 28.79 -2.21 -7.02
C ALA A 255 28.23 -0.77 -7.05
N GLY A 256 28.13 -0.11 -5.90
CA GLY A 256 27.63 1.25 -5.79
C GLY A 256 26.18 1.40 -6.25
N ASN A 257 25.80 2.62 -6.68
CA ASN A 257 24.43 2.97 -7.09
C ASN A 257 23.93 2.12 -8.27
N VAL A 258 24.82 1.73 -9.19
CA VAL A 258 24.46 0.89 -10.33
C VAL A 258 23.96 -0.49 -9.89
N GLY A 259 24.61 -1.08 -8.88
CA GLY A 259 24.21 -2.37 -8.31
C GLY A 259 22.82 -2.30 -7.68
N VAL A 260 22.53 -1.26 -6.93
CA VAL A 260 21.20 -1.02 -6.31
C VAL A 260 20.13 -0.81 -7.38
N ALA A 261 20.43 -0.02 -8.41
CA ALA A 261 19.49 0.19 -9.52
C ALA A 261 19.16 -1.11 -10.27
N ALA A 262 20.17 -1.93 -10.57
CA ALA A 262 20.00 -3.23 -11.20
C ALA A 262 19.12 -4.18 -10.35
N TYR A 263 19.39 -4.25 -9.05
CA TYR A 263 18.58 -5.02 -8.12
C TYR A 263 17.11 -4.56 -8.10
N GLY A 264 16.88 -3.26 -8.10
CA GLY A 264 15.54 -2.70 -8.12
C GLY A 264 14.73 -3.11 -9.33
N VAL A 265 15.35 -3.14 -10.51
CA VAL A 265 14.68 -3.64 -11.73
C VAL A 265 14.32 -5.12 -11.57
N VAL A 266 15.23 -5.96 -11.08
CA VAL A 266 14.97 -7.39 -10.84
C VAL A 266 13.86 -7.59 -9.81
N ALA A 267 13.90 -6.83 -8.69
CA ALA A 267 12.90 -6.88 -7.64
C ALA A 267 11.50 -6.50 -8.16
N ASN A 268 11.40 -5.47 -9.02
CA ASN A 268 10.14 -5.07 -9.63
C ASN A 268 9.56 -6.18 -10.55
N PHE A 269 10.37 -6.90 -11.31
CA PHE A 269 9.90 -8.07 -12.05
C PHE A 269 9.42 -9.20 -11.14
N ALA A 270 10.10 -9.42 -9.99
CA ALA A 270 9.68 -10.41 -9.01
C ALA A 270 8.31 -10.08 -8.38
N LEU A 271 7.94 -8.79 -8.25
CA LEU A 271 6.63 -8.37 -7.77
C LEU A 271 5.49 -8.89 -8.66
N VAL A 272 5.68 -8.95 -9.97
CA VAL A 272 4.67 -9.48 -10.91
C VAL A 272 4.37 -10.95 -10.60
N ALA A 273 5.43 -11.76 -10.40
CA ALA A 273 5.26 -13.17 -10.04
C ALA A 273 4.58 -13.32 -8.67
N THR A 274 5.02 -12.54 -7.68
CA THR A 274 4.45 -12.54 -6.33
C THR A 274 2.97 -12.12 -6.32
N ALA A 275 2.58 -11.16 -7.18
CA ALA A 275 1.19 -10.73 -7.31
C ALA A 275 0.24 -11.87 -7.71
N ILE A 276 0.68 -12.74 -8.63
CA ILE A 276 -0.10 -13.92 -9.05
C ILE A 276 -0.30 -14.87 -7.86
N PHE A 277 0.77 -15.19 -7.13
CA PHE A 277 0.69 -16.08 -5.96
C PHE A 277 -0.19 -15.50 -4.85
N ASN A 278 -0.02 -14.22 -4.53
CA ASN A 278 -0.83 -13.54 -3.49
C ASN A 278 -2.30 -13.45 -3.87
N GLY A 279 -2.63 -13.25 -5.15
CA GLY A 279 -4.00 -13.28 -5.64
C GLY A 279 -4.69 -14.62 -5.40
N CYS A 280 -3.97 -15.73 -5.55
CA CYS A 280 -4.47 -17.07 -5.23
C CYS A 280 -4.58 -17.27 -3.70
N LEU A 281 -3.59 -16.87 -2.91
CA LEU A 281 -3.57 -17.04 -1.47
C LEU A 281 -4.69 -16.29 -0.76
N LEU A 282 -5.03 -15.07 -1.20
CA LEU A 282 -6.11 -14.27 -0.60
C LEU A 282 -7.48 -14.96 -0.66
N TYR A 283 -7.67 -15.88 -1.60
CA TYR A 283 -8.91 -16.63 -1.71
C TYR A 283 -8.84 -18.00 -1.02
N THR A 284 -7.67 -18.65 -1.00
CA THR A 284 -7.46 -19.97 -0.38
C THR A 284 -7.23 -19.88 1.12
N SER A 285 -7.09 -18.68 1.68
CA SER A 285 -7.05 -18.46 3.13
C SER A 285 -8.37 -18.94 3.75
N PRO A 286 -8.34 -19.82 4.77
CA PRO A 286 -9.55 -20.39 5.37
C PRO A 286 -10.47 -19.26 5.83
N SER A 287 -11.71 -19.27 5.32
CA SER A 287 -12.74 -18.36 5.74
C SER A 287 -13.02 -18.59 7.24
N PRO A 288 -13.34 -17.53 8.02
CA PRO A 288 -13.82 -17.74 9.39
C PRO A 288 -15.02 -18.68 9.51
N ARG A 289 -15.68 -19.00 8.40
CA ARG A 289 -16.76 -20.01 8.33
C ARG A 289 -16.25 -21.45 8.37
N ASP A 290 -15.02 -21.70 7.95
CA ASP A 290 -14.46 -23.06 7.89
C ASP A 290 -13.96 -23.54 9.28
N GLY A 291 -13.69 -22.61 10.20
CA GLY A 291 -13.35 -22.91 11.61
C GLY A 291 -14.54 -23.17 12.53
N ALA A 292 -15.77 -22.99 12.03
CA ALA A 292 -16.99 -23.19 12.84
C ALA A 292 -17.62 -24.60 12.66
N THR A 293 -17.01 -25.45 11.83
CA THR A 293 -17.51 -26.82 11.53
C THR A 293 -16.55 -27.92 11.94
N SER A 294 -15.53 -27.63 12.76
CA SER A 294 -14.67 -28.65 13.37
C SER A 294 -14.80 -28.67 14.89
#